data_a7e322fbf28c86501984c6f57222ac62
#
_entry.id   a7e322fbf28c86501984c6f57222ac62
#
_cell.length_a   1.000
_cell.length_b   1.000
_cell.length_c   1.000
_cell.angle_alpha   90.00
_cell.angle_beta   90.00
_cell.angle_gamma   90.00
#
_symmetry.space_group_name_H-M   'P 1'
#
loop_
_entity.id
_entity.type
_entity.pdbx_description
1 polymer ?
#
loop_
_entity_poly.entity_id
_entity_poly.type
_entity_poly.pdbx_seq_one_letter_code
_entity_poly.pdbx_strand_id
1 'polypeptide(L)'
;MRKIITSLSSVLLIFAASLSYTGIAKSAEFFTIGTGGPTGVYFQTGNAICKMLHKSAISAEHGRKKGTAKAYRCTAPSTGGSNYNIGQIKAGEFQFGVAQSDWQYHAVNGSSKWEGKQFSNLRAVFSVHNEPFQIWARKKAKIKNFSGLKGKVVNIGNPGSGQRGTMEELMKAMGVDNSFFKSTTELTSSEQVKAMCDGKIDSFGYSVGFPNGAMEQAATCAAKASPINLTGKEVQGLIDGADYYAKAVIPKGTYTGQKKDATTLGVKATVVTSADVPDELV
;
A
#
# COMPACT_ATOMS: atom_id res chain seq x y z
N MET A 1 73.64 29.84 -40.72
CA MET A 1 72.98 29.43 -39.49
C MET A 1 71.87 30.45 -39.16
N ARG A 2 70.71 30.39 -39.77
CA ARG A 2 69.54 31.17 -39.50
C ARG A 2 68.38 30.51 -40.26
N LYS A 3 67.35 30.04 -39.58
CA LYS A 3 66.02 29.61 -40.01
C LYS A 3 65.69 28.23 -39.43
N ILE A 4 65.26 28.18 -38.17
CA ILE A 4 64.34 27.18 -37.61
C ILE A 4 63.89 27.72 -36.22
N ILE A 5 63.10 28.79 -36.15
CA ILE A 5 62.33 29.17 -34.94
C ILE A 5 61.10 29.97 -35.42
N THR A 6 60.17 29.36 -36.13
CA THR A 6 58.86 29.99 -36.40
C THR A 6 57.75 28.96 -36.69
N SER A 7 57.79 27.79 -36.04
CA SER A 7 56.76 26.77 -36.31
C SER A 7 56.14 26.13 -35.07
N LEU A 8 56.37 26.66 -33.88
CA LEU A 8 55.82 26.06 -32.63
C LEU A 8 54.75 26.87 -31.93
N SER A 9 54.37 28.05 -32.45
CA SER A 9 53.35 28.91 -31.76
C SER A 9 51.91 28.79 -32.26
N SER A 10 51.67 28.04 -33.36
CA SER A 10 50.33 27.94 -33.99
C SER A 10 49.55 26.66 -33.61
N VAL A 11 50.14 25.70 -32.89
CA VAL A 11 49.46 24.44 -32.52
C VAL A 11 48.86 24.49 -31.11
N LEU A 12 49.22 25.48 -30.30
CA LEU A 12 48.74 25.58 -28.89
C LEU A 12 47.41 26.33 -28.72
N LEU A 13 46.86 26.93 -29.77
CA LEU A 13 45.62 27.76 -29.73
C LEU A 13 44.37 26.99 -30.17
N ILE A 14 44.49 25.76 -30.70
CA ILE A 14 43.33 24.97 -31.17
C ILE A 14 42.85 23.95 -30.09
N PHE A 15 43.62 23.74 -29.02
CA PHE A 15 43.23 22.80 -27.95
C PHE A 15 42.46 23.40 -26.79
N ALA A 16 42.24 24.74 -26.76
CA ALA A 16 41.55 25.43 -25.67
C ALA A 16 40.07 25.69 -25.95
N ALA A 17 39.53 25.34 -27.12
CA ALA A 17 38.14 25.65 -27.50
C ALA A 17 37.19 24.45 -27.43
N SER A 18 37.63 23.25 -26.98
CA SER A 18 36.78 22.06 -26.93
C SER A 18 36.36 21.63 -25.53
N LEU A 19 36.55 22.47 -24.50
CA LEU A 19 36.23 22.13 -23.11
C LEU A 19 35.06 22.94 -22.52
N SER A 20 34.03 23.28 -23.29
CA SER A 20 32.90 24.04 -22.72
C SER A 20 31.53 23.55 -23.20
N TYR A 21 31.34 22.23 -23.32
CA TYR A 21 30.01 21.64 -23.37
C TYR A 21 29.89 20.44 -22.42
N THR A 22 30.21 20.65 -21.17
CA THR A 22 29.62 19.79 -20.12
C THR A 22 28.19 20.28 -19.92
N GLY A 23 27.28 19.82 -20.76
CA GLY A 23 25.87 19.86 -20.44
C GLY A 23 25.72 19.20 -19.08
N ILE A 24 25.36 19.97 -18.06
CA ILE A 24 24.99 19.44 -16.74
C ILE A 24 23.82 18.50 -17.02
N ALA A 25 24.09 17.21 -17.12
CA ALA A 25 23.03 16.22 -17.15
C ALA A 25 22.26 16.39 -15.83
N LYS A 26 21.06 16.99 -15.89
CA LYS A 26 20.19 17.17 -14.74
C LYS A 26 19.87 15.77 -14.24
N SER A 27 20.41 15.39 -13.08
CA SER A 27 20.20 14.06 -12.50
C SER A 27 18.70 13.82 -12.31
N ALA A 28 18.25 12.63 -12.67
CA ALA A 28 16.87 12.26 -12.40
C ALA A 28 16.65 12.20 -10.87
N GLU A 29 15.53 12.74 -10.44
CA GLU A 29 15.09 12.64 -9.05
C GLU A 29 14.35 11.33 -8.85
N PHE A 30 14.82 10.54 -7.91
CA PHE A 30 14.23 9.24 -7.58
C PHE A 30 13.29 9.38 -6.40
N PHE A 31 12.15 8.72 -6.47
CA PHE A 31 11.24 8.61 -5.34
C PHE A 31 10.53 7.25 -5.33
N THR A 32 10.08 6.86 -4.14
CA THR A 32 9.45 5.57 -3.89
C THR A 32 8.03 5.75 -3.36
N ILE A 33 7.10 4.96 -3.89
CA ILE A 33 5.74 4.83 -3.37
C ILE A 33 5.61 3.46 -2.70
N GLY A 34 5.57 3.41 -1.38
CA GLY A 34 5.31 2.18 -0.64
C GLY A 34 3.91 1.64 -0.94
N THR A 35 3.78 0.34 -1.24
CA THR A 35 2.52 -0.25 -1.67
C THR A 35 2.02 -1.34 -0.71
N GLY A 36 1.78 -2.54 -1.18
CA GLY A 36 1.33 -3.72 -0.43
C GLY A 36 1.70 -4.99 -1.17
N GLY A 37 1.04 -6.10 -0.87
CA GLY A 37 1.26 -7.35 -1.58
C GLY A 37 0.92 -7.24 -3.07
N PRO A 38 1.60 -8.02 -3.97
CA PRO A 38 1.46 -7.91 -5.42
C PRO A 38 0.05 -8.15 -5.94
N THR A 39 -0.77 -8.90 -5.22
CA THR A 39 -2.17 -9.19 -5.56
C THR A 39 -3.16 -8.14 -5.03
N GLY A 40 -2.67 -7.17 -4.27
CA GLY A 40 -3.47 -6.10 -3.66
C GLY A 40 -3.62 -4.86 -4.54
N VAL A 41 -4.62 -4.05 -4.23
CA VAL A 41 -4.93 -2.81 -4.97
C VAL A 41 -3.81 -1.76 -4.81
N TYR A 42 -3.15 -1.67 -3.66
CA TYR A 42 -2.05 -0.73 -3.43
C TYR A 42 -0.92 -0.89 -4.43
N PHE A 43 -0.53 -2.15 -4.69
CA PHE A 43 0.54 -2.44 -5.65
C PHE A 43 0.15 -1.98 -7.07
N GLN A 44 -1.09 -2.24 -7.48
CA GLN A 44 -1.59 -1.79 -8.78
C GLN A 44 -1.63 -0.26 -8.86
N THR A 45 -2.09 0.41 -7.80
CA THR A 45 -2.16 1.87 -7.71
C THR A 45 -0.79 2.52 -7.84
N GLY A 46 0.18 2.10 -7.01
CA GLY A 46 1.53 2.67 -7.05
C GLY A 46 2.21 2.47 -8.42
N ASN A 47 2.07 1.28 -9.01
CA ASN A 47 2.60 1.02 -10.35
C ASN A 47 1.90 1.83 -11.45
N ALA A 48 0.59 2.06 -11.33
CA ALA A 48 -0.15 2.91 -12.26
C ALA A 48 0.32 4.36 -12.20
N ILE A 49 0.51 4.92 -11.00
CA ILE A 49 1.05 6.26 -10.79
C ILE A 49 2.44 6.38 -11.43
N CYS A 50 3.37 5.46 -11.11
CA CYS A 50 4.71 5.46 -11.67
C CYS A 50 4.68 5.37 -13.21
N LYS A 51 3.82 4.52 -13.77
CA LYS A 51 3.67 4.37 -15.22
C LYS A 51 3.15 5.67 -15.88
N MET A 52 2.19 6.35 -15.26
CA MET A 52 1.67 7.63 -15.77
C MET A 52 2.75 8.71 -15.75
N LEU A 53 3.52 8.82 -14.67
CA LEU A 53 4.62 9.77 -14.54
C LEU A 53 5.73 9.52 -15.57
N HIS A 54 6.15 8.27 -15.76
CA HIS A 54 7.15 7.93 -16.76
C HIS A 54 6.65 8.23 -18.17
N LYS A 55 5.36 7.97 -18.47
CA LYS A 55 4.77 8.29 -19.77
C LYS A 55 4.68 9.80 -20.01
N SER A 56 4.31 10.58 -19.00
CA SER A 56 4.24 12.04 -19.10
C SER A 56 5.62 12.67 -19.28
N ALA A 57 6.65 12.14 -18.63
CA ALA A 57 8.03 12.57 -18.80
C ALA A 57 8.53 12.34 -20.24
N ILE A 58 8.26 11.16 -20.83
CA ILE A 58 8.60 10.86 -22.22
C ILE A 58 7.86 11.81 -23.19
N SER A 59 6.56 12.07 -22.97
CA SER A 59 5.78 12.99 -23.79
C SER A 59 6.28 14.43 -23.68
N ALA A 60 6.74 14.84 -22.48
CA ALA A 60 7.33 16.15 -22.26
C ALA A 60 8.69 16.31 -22.96
N GLU A 61 9.50 15.26 -23.05
CA GLU A 61 10.77 15.26 -23.80
C GLU A 61 10.54 15.45 -25.30
N HIS A 62 9.48 14.90 -25.88
CA HIS A 62 9.14 15.03 -27.30
C HIS A 62 8.50 16.38 -27.65
N GLY A 63 7.92 17.09 -26.69
CA GLY A 63 7.19 18.34 -26.92
C GLY A 63 7.84 19.63 -26.41
N ARG A 64 8.96 19.57 -25.69
CA ARG A 64 9.59 20.73 -25.06
C ARG A 64 11.03 20.95 -25.53
N LYS A 65 11.43 22.24 -25.55
CA LYS A 65 12.84 22.63 -25.74
C LYS A 65 13.72 21.88 -24.74
N LYS A 66 14.72 21.17 -25.24
CA LYS A 66 15.76 20.47 -24.47
C LYS A 66 16.21 21.29 -23.27
N GLY A 67 16.03 20.78 -22.05
CA GLY A 67 16.78 21.25 -20.88
C GLY A 67 15.99 21.81 -19.69
N THR A 68 14.64 21.80 -19.66
CA THR A 68 13.89 22.48 -18.57
C THR A 68 12.98 21.59 -17.70
N ALA A 69 12.72 20.34 -18.05
CA ALA A 69 11.91 19.46 -17.20
C ALA A 69 12.80 18.59 -16.30
N LYS A 70 12.51 18.60 -14.99
CA LYS A 70 13.10 17.68 -14.01
C LYS A 70 12.64 16.27 -14.37
N ALA A 71 13.55 15.33 -14.54
CA ALA A 71 13.20 13.93 -14.81
C ALA A 71 12.94 13.24 -13.48
N TYR A 72 11.75 12.67 -13.33
CA TYR A 72 11.40 11.86 -12.16
C TYR A 72 11.51 10.36 -12.47
N ARG A 73 12.05 9.60 -11.53
CA ARG A 73 12.12 8.14 -11.56
C ARG A 73 11.34 7.58 -10.37
N CYS A 74 10.16 7.07 -10.64
CA CYS A 74 9.25 6.51 -9.66
C CYS A 74 9.43 4.98 -9.56
N THR A 75 9.48 4.47 -8.33
CA THR A 75 9.40 3.04 -8.02
C THR A 75 8.25 2.75 -7.08
N ALA A 76 7.60 1.60 -7.25
CA ALA A 76 6.47 1.17 -6.43
C ALA A 76 6.70 -0.27 -5.95
N PRO A 77 7.59 -0.48 -4.97
CA PRO A 77 7.88 -1.83 -4.46
C PRO A 77 6.69 -2.43 -3.73
N SER A 78 6.59 -3.75 -3.76
CA SER A 78 5.73 -4.50 -2.85
C SER A 78 6.26 -4.36 -1.42
N THR A 79 5.37 -4.11 -0.47
CA THR A 79 5.72 -3.87 0.94
C THR A 79 4.82 -4.63 1.91
N GLY A 80 5.09 -4.47 3.21
CA GLY A 80 4.27 -5.01 4.28
C GLY A 80 2.90 -4.34 4.45
N GLY A 81 2.62 -3.21 3.80
CA GLY A 81 1.35 -2.48 3.87
C GLY A 81 1.39 -1.21 4.72
N SER A 82 0.22 -0.74 5.17
CA SER A 82 0.01 0.62 5.68
C SER A 82 0.98 1.09 6.76
N ASN A 83 1.12 0.35 7.86
CA ASN A 83 2.00 0.75 8.96
C ASN A 83 3.48 0.73 8.57
N TYR A 84 3.88 -0.24 7.73
CA TYR A 84 5.22 -0.29 7.17
C TYR A 84 5.49 0.95 6.30
N ASN A 85 4.58 1.27 5.37
CA ASN A 85 4.73 2.42 4.48
C ASN A 85 4.85 3.74 5.25
N ILE A 86 3.96 3.97 6.22
CA ILE A 86 4.01 5.17 7.08
C ILE A 86 5.35 5.22 7.85
N GLY A 87 5.82 4.07 8.35
CA GLY A 87 7.12 3.97 9.03
C GLY A 87 8.29 4.35 8.13
N GLN A 88 8.29 3.89 6.87
CA GLN A 88 9.33 4.22 5.89
C GLN A 88 9.29 5.71 5.48
N ILE A 89 8.09 6.30 5.37
CA ILE A 89 7.93 7.75 5.13
C ILE A 89 8.48 8.53 6.31
N LYS A 90 8.14 8.15 7.55
CA LYS A 90 8.67 8.77 8.76
C LYS A 90 10.19 8.70 8.84
N ALA A 91 10.79 7.61 8.38
CA ALA A 91 12.24 7.43 8.33
C ALA A 91 12.93 8.17 7.17
N GLY A 92 12.16 8.78 6.25
CA GLY A 92 12.69 9.45 5.06
C GLY A 92 13.09 8.50 3.92
N GLU A 93 12.86 7.19 4.07
CA GLU A 93 13.21 6.18 3.08
C GLU A 93 12.24 6.18 1.88
N PHE A 94 10.96 6.46 2.12
CA PHE A 94 9.94 6.61 1.09
C PHE A 94 9.40 8.04 1.08
N GLN A 95 9.15 8.57 -0.10
CA GLN A 95 8.52 9.89 -0.26
C GLN A 95 7.00 9.77 -0.19
N PHE A 96 6.45 8.64 -0.69
CA PHE A 96 5.03 8.37 -0.69
C PHE A 96 4.72 6.94 -0.25
N GLY A 97 3.47 6.71 0.11
CA GLY A 97 2.97 5.36 0.36
C GLY A 97 1.46 5.31 0.25
N VAL A 98 0.91 4.11 0.10
CA VAL A 98 -0.54 3.91 0.21
C VAL A 98 -0.83 3.36 1.60
N ALA A 99 -1.78 3.98 2.31
CA ALA A 99 -2.12 3.63 3.67
C ALA A 99 -3.62 3.76 3.95
N GLN A 100 -4.13 2.93 4.87
CA GLN A 100 -5.49 2.98 5.38
C GLN A 100 -5.72 4.22 6.24
N SER A 101 -6.94 4.77 6.24
CA SER A 101 -7.32 5.96 7.01
C SER A 101 -7.19 5.79 8.53
N ASP A 102 -7.47 4.61 9.08
CA ASP A 102 -7.28 4.31 10.49
C ASP A 102 -5.80 4.44 10.92
N TRP A 103 -4.88 3.91 10.12
CA TRP A 103 -3.44 3.99 10.44
C TRP A 103 -2.85 5.36 10.19
N GLN A 104 -3.40 6.15 9.29
CA GLN A 104 -3.06 7.57 9.15
C GLN A 104 -3.44 8.34 10.42
N TYR A 105 -4.67 8.14 10.92
CA TYR A 105 -5.13 8.75 12.16
C TYR A 105 -4.24 8.37 13.35
N HIS A 106 -4.01 7.08 13.55
CA HIS A 106 -3.19 6.59 14.66
C HIS A 106 -1.74 7.07 14.59
N ALA A 107 -1.16 7.16 13.40
CA ALA A 107 0.19 7.67 13.21
C ALA A 107 0.29 9.15 13.56
N VAL A 108 -0.66 9.98 13.09
CA VAL A 108 -0.69 11.41 13.37
C VAL A 108 -0.93 11.71 14.84
N ASN A 109 -1.78 10.94 15.51
CA ASN A 109 -2.17 11.17 16.91
C ASN A 109 -1.31 10.40 17.92
N GLY A 110 -0.41 9.52 17.48
CA GLY A 110 0.42 8.71 18.39
C GLY A 110 -0.39 7.75 19.25
N SER A 111 -1.43 7.13 18.67
CA SER A 111 -2.32 6.22 19.37
C SER A 111 -2.24 4.78 18.83
N SER A 112 -2.82 3.78 19.53
CA SER A 112 -2.76 2.36 19.17
C SER A 112 -1.31 1.91 18.92
N LYS A 113 -1.00 1.28 17.81
CA LYS A 113 0.38 0.83 17.46
C LYS A 113 1.41 1.95 17.31
N TRP A 114 0.96 3.20 17.24
CA TRP A 114 1.79 4.39 17.10
C TRP A 114 2.03 5.11 18.43
N GLU A 115 1.57 4.57 19.55
CA GLU A 115 1.86 5.10 20.89
C GLU A 115 3.38 5.21 21.09
N GLY A 116 3.84 6.41 21.51
CA GLY A 116 5.26 6.75 21.62
C GLY A 116 6.01 6.90 20.28
N LYS A 117 5.32 6.80 19.13
CA LYS A 117 5.90 6.86 17.78
C LYS A 117 5.19 7.87 16.88
N GLN A 118 4.51 8.86 17.43
CA GLN A 118 3.73 9.86 16.71
C GLN A 118 4.46 10.39 15.47
N PHE A 119 3.72 10.58 14.38
CA PHE A 119 4.19 11.16 13.14
C PHE A 119 3.24 12.27 12.66
N SER A 120 3.32 13.43 13.29
CA SER A 120 2.46 14.60 13.02
C SER A 120 2.67 15.21 11.63
N ASN A 121 3.82 14.94 10.98
CA ASN A 121 4.14 15.42 9.64
C ASN A 121 3.53 14.57 8.52
N LEU A 122 2.81 13.47 8.83
CA LEU A 122 2.10 12.71 7.81
C LEU A 122 1.02 13.56 7.13
N ARG A 123 0.92 13.49 5.81
CA ARG A 123 -0.05 14.23 4.99
C ARG A 123 -0.76 13.28 4.03
N ALA A 124 -2.06 13.48 3.86
CA ALA A 124 -2.85 12.85 2.81
C ALA A 124 -2.69 13.65 1.51
N VAL A 125 -2.39 12.97 0.42
CA VAL A 125 -2.32 13.58 -0.92
C VAL A 125 -3.67 13.44 -1.61
N PHE A 126 -4.16 12.21 -1.82
CA PHE A 126 -5.50 11.94 -2.33
C PHE A 126 -6.00 10.55 -1.93
N SER A 127 -7.33 10.43 -1.84
CA SER A 127 -8.01 9.16 -1.59
C SER A 127 -8.10 8.33 -2.89
N VAL A 128 -7.82 7.04 -2.80
CA VAL A 128 -7.81 6.12 -3.95
C VAL A 128 -9.13 5.38 -4.07
N HIS A 129 -9.55 4.65 -3.03
CA HIS A 129 -10.78 3.84 -3.02
C HIS A 129 -11.26 3.53 -1.60
N ASN A 130 -12.51 3.10 -1.50
CA ASN A 130 -13.03 2.53 -0.27
C ASN A 130 -12.48 1.11 -0.08
N GLU A 131 -12.15 0.76 1.14
CA GLU A 131 -11.44 -0.47 1.48
C GLU A 131 -12.14 -1.19 2.63
N PRO A 132 -13.12 -2.07 2.34
CA PRO A 132 -13.76 -2.86 3.39
C PRO A 132 -12.75 -3.80 4.03
N PHE A 133 -12.81 -3.92 5.35
CA PHE A 133 -12.13 -4.98 6.08
C PHE A 133 -12.95 -6.26 5.94
N GLN A 134 -12.42 -7.20 5.19
CA GLN A 134 -13.11 -8.43 4.81
C GLN A 134 -12.56 -9.60 5.62
N ILE A 135 -13.41 -10.35 6.32
CA ILE A 135 -13.04 -11.68 6.83
C ILE A 135 -13.59 -12.72 5.86
N TRP A 136 -12.68 -13.52 5.32
CA TRP A 136 -12.98 -14.61 4.41
C TRP A 136 -12.85 -15.95 5.11
N ALA A 137 -13.81 -16.85 4.87
CA ALA A 137 -13.85 -18.17 5.47
C ALA A 137 -14.01 -19.26 4.41
N ARG A 138 -13.25 -20.34 4.52
CA ARG A 138 -13.43 -21.51 3.65
C ARG A 138 -14.78 -22.17 3.93
N LYS A 139 -15.43 -22.68 2.91
CA LYS A 139 -16.78 -23.26 3.00
C LYS A 139 -16.89 -24.37 4.06
N LYS A 140 -15.89 -25.26 4.13
CA LYS A 140 -15.88 -26.36 5.10
C LYS A 140 -15.83 -25.92 6.57
N ALA A 141 -15.30 -24.73 6.87
CA ALA A 141 -15.19 -24.21 8.24
C ALA A 141 -16.56 -23.75 8.80
N LYS A 142 -17.57 -23.53 7.95
CA LYS A 142 -18.96 -23.15 8.33
C LYS A 142 -19.03 -21.88 9.19
N ILE A 143 -18.10 -20.95 9.00
CA ILE A 143 -18.02 -19.66 9.71
C ILE A 143 -19.02 -18.69 9.04
N LYS A 144 -19.86 -18.02 9.84
CA LYS A 144 -20.88 -17.09 9.32
C LYS A 144 -20.70 -15.65 9.84
N ASN A 145 -20.05 -15.50 10.98
CA ASN A 145 -19.79 -14.23 11.68
C ASN A 145 -18.51 -14.34 12.50
N PHE A 146 -18.13 -13.26 13.19
CA PHE A 146 -16.88 -13.22 13.98
C PHE A 146 -16.82 -14.32 15.07
N SER A 147 -17.91 -14.57 15.80
CA SER A 147 -17.93 -15.59 16.85
C SER A 147 -17.66 -17.01 16.33
N GLY A 148 -17.98 -17.28 15.05
CA GLY A 148 -17.66 -18.54 14.38
C GLY A 148 -16.17 -18.79 14.15
N LEU A 149 -15.31 -17.80 14.38
CA LEU A 149 -13.84 -17.94 14.33
C LEU A 149 -13.28 -18.66 15.57
N LYS A 150 -14.06 -18.79 16.65
CA LYS A 150 -13.63 -19.46 17.87
C LYS A 150 -13.13 -20.88 17.57
N GLY A 151 -11.92 -21.20 18.03
CA GLY A 151 -11.30 -22.50 17.82
C GLY A 151 -10.90 -22.83 16.39
N LYS A 152 -10.81 -21.82 15.49
CA LYS A 152 -10.37 -21.95 14.09
C LYS A 152 -8.92 -21.53 13.92
N VAL A 153 -8.31 -21.96 12.83
CA VAL A 153 -7.00 -21.48 12.39
C VAL A 153 -7.20 -20.22 11.55
N VAL A 154 -6.75 -19.07 12.06
CA VAL A 154 -7.06 -17.76 11.47
C VAL A 154 -5.77 -17.01 11.13
N ASN A 155 -5.66 -16.53 9.89
CA ASN A 155 -4.62 -15.57 9.55
C ASN A 155 -5.06 -14.17 9.96
N ILE A 156 -4.32 -13.56 10.89
CA ILE A 156 -4.59 -12.21 11.40
C ILE A 156 -3.78 -11.13 10.69
N GLY A 157 -2.95 -11.51 9.71
CA GLY A 157 -2.13 -10.62 8.91
C GLY A 157 -0.69 -10.48 9.40
N ASN A 158 0.20 -10.10 8.50
CA ASN A 158 1.63 -9.92 8.79
C ASN A 158 1.89 -8.68 9.67
N PRO A 159 2.94 -8.70 10.50
CA PRO A 159 3.40 -7.52 11.22
C PRO A 159 3.64 -6.32 10.28
N GLY A 160 3.26 -5.12 10.71
CA GLY A 160 3.41 -3.90 9.91
C GLY A 160 2.31 -3.70 8.84
N SER A 161 1.41 -4.65 8.61
CA SER A 161 0.29 -4.46 7.71
C SER A 161 -0.85 -3.67 8.36
N GLY A 162 -1.62 -2.96 7.54
CA GLY A 162 -2.85 -2.32 7.99
C GLY A 162 -3.90 -3.34 8.40
N GLN A 163 -4.07 -4.40 7.62
CA GLN A 163 -5.02 -5.47 7.91
C GLN A 163 -4.79 -6.14 9.28
N ARG A 164 -3.53 -6.33 9.70
CA ARG A 164 -3.19 -6.85 11.02
C ARG A 164 -3.68 -5.93 12.11
N GLY A 165 -3.41 -4.65 11.96
CA GLY A 165 -3.84 -3.68 12.93
C GLY A 165 -5.35 -3.58 13.03
N THR A 166 -6.08 -3.48 11.91
CA THR A 166 -7.55 -3.45 11.91
C THR A 166 -8.14 -4.73 12.52
N MET A 167 -7.52 -5.90 12.29
CA MET A 167 -7.93 -7.15 12.93
C MET A 167 -7.76 -7.09 14.45
N GLU A 168 -6.68 -6.52 14.94
CA GLU A 168 -6.43 -6.37 16.38
C GLU A 168 -7.37 -5.36 17.04
N GLU A 169 -7.70 -4.24 16.39
CA GLU A 169 -8.74 -3.32 16.87
C GLU A 169 -10.11 -4.01 16.92
N LEU A 170 -10.46 -4.82 15.92
CA LEU A 170 -11.68 -5.62 15.93
C LEU A 170 -11.68 -6.66 17.06
N MET A 171 -10.58 -7.38 17.26
CA MET A 171 -10.44 -8.35 18.36
C MET A 171 -10.61 -7.67 19.73
N LYS A 172 -9.99 -6.49 19.90
CA LYS A 172 -10.13 -5.69 21.11
C LYS A 172 -11.58 -5.28 21.36
N ALA A 173 -12.27 -4.79 20.33
CA ALA A 173 -13.69 -4.41 20.41
C ALA A 173 -14.58 -5.62 20.76
N MET A 174 -14.25 -6.80 20.24
CA MET A 174 -14.93 -8.07 20.55
C MET A 174 -14.56 -8.66 21.92
N GLY A 175 -13.63 -8.06 22.66
CA GLY A 175 -13.16 -8.54 23.96
C GLY A 175 -12.41 -9.88 23.90
N VAL A 176 -11.66 -10.14 22.81
CA VAL A 176 -10.95 -11.39 22.58
C VAL A 176 -9.48 -11.14 22.26
N ASP A 177 -8.66 -12.14 22.52
CA ASP A 177 -7.24 -12.21 22.15
C ASP A 177 -6.94 -13.44 21.28
N ASN A 178 -5.66 -13.75 21.07
CA ASN A 178 -5.24 -14.88 20.24
C ASN A 178 -5.70 -16.26 20.78
N SER A 179 -5.99 -16.38 22.07
CA SER A 179 -6.49 -17.63 22.68
C SER A 179 -7.92 -17.98 22.25
N PHE A 180 -8.66 -17.01 21.69
CA PHE A 180 -9.97 -17.22 21.11
C PHE A 180 -9.93 -18.18 19.91
N PHE A 181 -8.83 -18.16 19.15
CA PHE A 181 -8.62 -19.02 18.00
C PHE A 181 -7.96 -20.37 18.43
N LYS A 182 -8.02 -21.37 17.56
CA LYS A 182 -7.19 -22.56 17.73
C LYS A 182 -5.71 -22.24 17.59
N SER A 183 -5.39 -21.43 16.57
CA SER A 183 -4.08 -20.82 16.34
C SER A 183 -4.21 -19.66 15.39
N THR A 184 -3.26 -18.74 15.45
CA THR A 184 -3.13 -17.64 14.51
C THR A 184 -1.94 -17.85 13.60
N THR A 185 -2.01 -17.26 12.38
CA THR A 185 -0.88 -17.13 11.47
C THR A 185 -0.70 -15.65 11.11
N GLU A 186 0.50 -15.31 10.66
CA GLU A 186 0.91 -13.94 10.34
C GLU A 186 1.34 -13.82 8.87
N LEU A 187 0.64 -14.53 8.00
CA LEU A 187 0.92 -14.57 6.58
C LEU A 187 0.63 -13.23 5.91
N THR A 188 1.43 -12.88 4.93
CA THR A 188 1.17 -11.73 4.07
C THR A 188 -0.11 -11.90 3.27
N SER A 189 -0.61 -10.80 2.70
CA SER A 189 -1.81 -10.81 1.85
C SER A 189 -1.68 -11.74 0.63
N SER A 190 -0.48 -11.97 0.13
CA SER A 190 -0.22 -12.89 -0.98
C SER A 190 -0.21 -14.36 -0.57
N GLU A 191 0.27 -14.65 0.64
CA GLU A 191 0.41 -16.02 1.16
C GLU A 191 -0.89 -16.57 1.72
N GLN A 192 -1.72 -15.71 2.33
CA GLN A 192 -2.96 -16.13 3.00
C GLN A 192 -3.95 -16.84 2.08
N VAL A 193 -4.07 -16.38 0.83
CA VAL A 193 -4.98 -17.01 -0.15
C VAL A 193 -4.49 -18.42 -0.50
N LYS A 194 -3.20 -18.58 -0.75
CA LYS A 194 -2.62 -19.90 -1.00
C LYS A 194 -2.80 -20.82 0.19
N ALA A 195 -2.52 -20.35 1.41
CA ALA A 195 -2.71 -21.14 2.63
C ALA A 195 -4.17 -21.58 2.83
N MET A 196 -5.13 -20.73 2.49
CA MET A 196 -6.55 -21.09 2.54
C MET A 196 -6.91 -22.12 1.47
N CYS A 197 -6.45 -21.95 0.24
CA CYS A 197 -6.68 -22.90 -0.85
C CYS A 197 -6.11 -24.29 -0.54
N ASP A 198 -4.93 -24.32 0.11
CA ASP A 198 -4.28 -25.55 0.59
C ASP A 198 -4.94 -26.13 1.85
N GLY A 199 -5.93 -25.45 2.43
CA GLY A 199 -6.64 -25.90 3.64
C GLY A 199 -5.86 -25.75 4.94
N LYS A 200 -4.76 -24.98 4.95
CA LYS A 200 -3.90 -24.74 6.12
C LYS A 200 -4.50 -23.76 7.11
N ILE A 201 -5.35 -22.84 6.65
CA ILE A 201 -6.10 -21.90 7.47
C ILE A 201 -7.60 -22.02 7.19
N ASP A 202 -8.41 -21.67 8.19
CA ASP A 202 -9.88 -21.68 8.07
C ASP A 202 -10.43 -20.33 7.62
N SER A 203 -9.73 -19.25 7.98
CA SER A 203 -10.15 -17.88 7.74
C SER A 203 -8.97 -16.93 7.70
N PHE A 204 -9.16 -15.75 7.07
CA PHE A 204 -8.23 -14.64 7.14
C PHE A 204 -8.97 -13.30 7.11
N GLY A 205 -8.37 -12.27 7.70
CA GLY A 205 -8.80 -10.88 7.58
C GLY A 205 -7.99 -10.15 6.51
N TYR A 206 -8.63 -9.28 5.71
CA TYR A 206 -7.94 -8.46 4.71
C TYR A 206 -8.67 -7.14 4.46
N SER A 207 -7.96 -6.02 4.63
CA SER A 207 -8.42 -4.71 4.14
C SER A 207 -8.03 -4.59 2.67
N VAL A 208 -9.01 -4.61 1.78
CA VAL A 208 -8.75 -4.56 0.34
C VAL A 208 -9.99 -4.08 -0.42
N GLY A 209 -9.78 -3.29 -1.47
CA GLY A 209 -10.82 -2.92 -2.42
C GLY A 209 -11.42 -4.13 -3.15
N PHE A 210 -12.62 -3.96 -3.67
CA PHE A 210 -13.33 -5.00 -4.41
C PHE A 210 -13.85 -4.45 -5.77
N PRO A 211 -13.95 -5.31 -6.81
CA PRO A 211 -13.50 -6.71 -6.85
C PRO A 211 -11.97 -6.84 -6.80
N ASN A 212 -11.47 -7.98 -6.30
CA ASN A 212 -10.03 -8.23 -6.15
C ASN A 212 -9.70 -9.65 -6.60
N GLY A 213 -8.63 -9.80 -7.40
CA GLY A 213 -8.23 -11.09 -7.99
C GLY A 213 -7.83 -12.14 -6.96
N ALA A 214 -7.20 -11.73 -5.83
CA ALA A 214 -6.85 -12.67 -4.77
C ALA A 214 -8.11 -13.26 -4.08
N MET A 215 -9.13 -12.44 -3.88
CA MET A 215 -10.41 -12.88 -3.31
C MET A 215 -11.17 -13.79 -4.28
N GLU A 216 -11.14 -13.49 -5.58
CA GLU A 216 -11.72 -14.38 -6.60
C GLU A 216 -10.98 -15.74 -6.62
N GLN A 217 -9.67 -15.75 -6.47
CA GLN A 217 -8.91 -17.00 -6.32
C GLN A 217 -9.37 -17.80 -5.08
N ALA A 218 -9.57 -17.14 -3.93
CA ALA A 218 -10.07 -17.80 -2.72
C ALA A 218 -11.49 -18.37 -2.91
N ALA A 219 -12.33 -17.69 -3.69
CA ALA A 219 -13.69 -18.10 -4.01
C ALA A 219 -13.73 -19.33 -4.94
N THR A 220 -12.81 -19.39 -5.90
CA THR A 220 -12.82 -20.41 -6.98
C THR A 220 -11.97 -21.64 -6.67
N CYS A 221 -10.93 -21.53 -5.83
CA CYS A 221 -10.10 -22.68 -5.45
C CYS A 221 -10.84 -23.72 -4.60
N ALA A 222 -10.17 -24.80 -4.20
CA ALA A 222 -10.73 -25.89 -3.39
C ALA A 222 -11.38 -25.43 -2.06
N ALA A 223 -10.97 -24.29 -1.53
CA ALA A 223 -11.55 -23.71 -0.31
C ALA A 223 -12.99 -23.23 -0.52
N LYS A 224 -13.35 -22.78 -1.74
CA LYS A 224 -14.65 -22.17 -2.07
C LYS A 224 -15.03 -21.14 -1.00
N ALA A 225 -14.08 -20.25 -0.69
CA ALA A 225 -14.23 -19.30 0.38
C ALA A 225 -15.21 -18.18 -0.01
N SER A 226 -15.77 -17.54 1.00
CA SER A 226 -16.64 -16.37 0.83
C SER A 226 -16.45 -15.38 1.99
N PRO A 227 -16.74 -14.09 1.78
CA PRO A 227 -16.75 -13.12 2.87
C PRO A 227 -17.88 -13.44 3.86
N ILE A 228 -17.63 -13.19 5.14
CA ILE A 228 -18.62 -13.28 6.20
C ILE A 228 -19.10 -11.89 6.62
N ASN A 229 -20.25 -11.83 7.31
CA ASN A 229 -20.74 -10.59 7.91
C ASN A 229 -19.96 -10.23 9.17
N LEU A 230 -19.57 -8.96 9.28
CA LEU A 230 -19.06 -8.31 10.48
C LEU A 230 -20.09 -7.25 10.91
N THR A 231 -20.96 -7.63 11.80
CA THR A 231 -22.06 -6.81 12.32
C THR A 231 -22.23 -7.05 13.81
N GLY A 232 -22.98 -6.20 14.47
CA GLY A 232 -23.26 -6.26 15.90
C GLY A 232 -22.84 -4.96 16.59
N LYS A 233 -23.17 -4.84 17.87
CA LYS A 233 -22.93 -3.62 18.65
C LYS A 233 -21.45 -3.24 18.74
N GLU A 234 -20.57 -4.22 18.76
CA GLU A 234 -19.11 -4.04 18.85
C GLU A 234 -18.56 -3.41 17.56
N VAL A 235 -18.99 -3.92 16.39
CA VAL A 235 -18.62 -3.37 15.09
C VAL A 235 -19.24 -1.99 14.88
N GLN A 236 -20.50 -1.80 15.28
CA GLN A 236 -21.16 -0.51 15.22
C GLN A 236 -20.46 0.50 16.15
N GLY A 237 -20.04 0.08 17.34
CA GLY A 237 -19.26 0.90 18.27
C GLY A 237 -17.92 1.37 17.70
N LEU A 238 -17.23 0.54 16.90
CA LEU A 238 -16.03 0.96 16.18
C LEU A 238 -16.35 2.03 15.12
N ILE A 239 -17.44 1.85 14.37
CA ILE A 239 -17.87 2.79 13.33
C ILE A 239 -18.28 4.13 13.94
N ASP A 240 -19.08 4.11 15.01
CA ASP A 240 -19.60 5.32 15.65
C ASP A 240 -18.53 6.06 16.47
N GLY A 241 -17.51 5.34 16.91
CA GLY A 241 -16.42 5.86 17.74
C GLY A 241 -15.26 6.48 16.98
N ALA A 242 -15.24 6.42 15.63
CA ALA A 242 -14.07 6.87 14.88
C ALA A 242 -14.43 7.30 13.44
N ASP A 243 -14.11 8.53 13.08
CA ASP A 243 -14.37 9.11 11.74
C ASP A 243 -13.64 8.39 10.59
N TYR A 244 -12.64 7.58 10.89
CA TYR A 244 -11.90 6.81 9.90
C TYR A 244 -12.53 5.45 9.56
N TYR A 245 -13.56 5.01 10.30
CA TYR A 245 -14.35 3.84 9.97
C TYR A 245 -15.69 4.22 9.38
N ALA A 246 -16.20 3.41 8.47
CA ALA A 246 -17.54 3.53 7.92
C ALA A 246 -18.15 2.15 7.70
N LYS A 247 -19.48 2.07 7.69
CA LYS A 247 -20.17 0.87 7.25
C LYS A 247 -19.86 0.61 5.77
N ALA A 248 -19.48 -0.63 5.45
CA ALA A 248 -19.20 -1.07 4.09
C ALA A 248 -20.03 -2.31 3.74
N VAL A 249 -20.33 -2.47 2.46
CA VAL A 249 -21.05 -3.62 1.93
C VAL A 249 -20.32 -4.12 0.70
N ILE A 250 -20.05 -5.42 0.66
CA ILE A 250 -19.58 -6.13 -0.54
C ILE A 250 -20.82 -6.76 -1.17
N PRO A 251 -21.30 -6.26 -2.33
CA PRO A 251 -22.55 -6.73 -2.93
C PRO A 251 -22.53 -8.21 -3.28
N LYS A 252 -23.67 -8.87 -3.21
CA LYS A 252 -23.84 -10.22 -3.74
C LYS A 252 -23.37 -10.28 -5.20
N GLY A 253 -22.77 -11.39 -5.59
CA GLY A 253 -22.29 -11.58 -6.97
C GLY A 253 -20.98 -10.86 -7.29
N THR A 254 -20.37 -10.15 -6.33
CA THR A 254 -19.02 -9.57 -6.52
C THR A 254 -18.00 -10.67 -6.80
N TYR A 255 -18.14 -11.83 -6.14
CA TYR A 255 -17.23 -12.96 -6.27
C TYR A 255 -17.97 -14.26 -6.61
N THR A 256 -17.31 -15.19 -7.26
CA THR A 256 -17.86 -16.49 -7.64
C THR A 256 -18.45 -17.22 -6.43
N GLY A 257 -19.72 -17.60 -6.49
CA GLY A 257 -20.42 -18.30 -5.42
C GLY A 257 -20.90 -17.46 -4.25
N GLN A 258 -20.64 -16.15 -4.23
CA GLN A 258 -21.17 -15.22 -3.23
C GLN A 258 -22.66 -14.93 -3.51
N LYS A 259 -23.53 -15.52 -2.69
CA LYS A 259 -25.00 -15.44 -2.88
C LYS A 259 -25.69 -14.31 -2.12
N LYS A 260 -25.00 -13.64 -1.18
CA LYS A 260 -25.52 -12.59 -0.31
C LYS A 260 -24.54 -11.45 -0.21
N ASP A 261 -25.06 -10.28 0.12
CA ASP A 261 -24.23 -9.14 0.54
C ASP A 261 -23.43 -9.53 1.79
N ALA A 262 -22.22 -9.01 1.91
CA ALA A 262 -21.43 -9.08 3.12
C ALA A 262 -21.24 -7.67 3.70
N THR A 263 -21.88 -7.43 4.84
CA THR A 263 -21.77 -6.17 5.59
C THR A 263 -20.56 -6.22 6.50
N THR A 264 -19.79 -5.14 6.54
CA THR A 264 -18.59 -5.00 7.35
C THR A 264 -18.30 -3.54 7.66
N LEU A 265 -17.20 -3.27 8.35
CA LEU A 265 -16.60 -1.94 8.44
C LEU A 265 -15.58 -1.73 7.32
N GLY A 266 -15.32 -0.49 6.99
CA GLY A 266 -14.35 -0.13 5.96
C GLY A 266 -13.57 1.13 6.31
N VAL A 267 -12.45 1.27 5.65
CA VAL A 267 -11.54 2.41 5.70
C VAL A 267 -11.36 2.99 4.29
N LYS A 268 -10.57 4.03 4.15
CA LYS A 268 -10.14 4.55 2.85
C LYS A 268 -8.67 4.26 2.62
N ALA A 269 -8.35 3.78 1.43
CA ALA A 269 -6.99 3.79 0.92
C ALA A 269 -6.64 5.20 0.43
N THR A 270 -5.50 5.72 0.86
CA THR A 270 -5.05 7.08 0.55
C THR A 270 -3.57 7.04 0.19
N VAL A 271 -3.17 7.79 -0.83
CA VAL A 271 -1.75 8.11 -1.05
C VAL A 271 -1.35 9.15 -0.01
N VAL A 272 -0.31 8.85 0.74
CA VAL A 272 0.21 9.68 1.83
C VAL A 272 1.67 10.03 1.60
N THR A 273 2.11 11.14 2.19
CA THR A 273 3.48 11.67 2.16
C THR A 273 3.85 12.29 3.50
N SER A 274 5.06 12.84 3.63
CA SER A 274 5.47 13.72 4.73
C SER A 274 5.38 15.18 4.31
N ALA A 275 5.09 16.07 5.28
CA ALA A 275 5.27 17.50 5.10
C ALA A 275 6.74 17.91 4.84
N ASP A 276 7.69 16.99 5.05
CA ASP A 276 9.11 17.21 4.79
C ASP A 276 9.48 16.91 3.32
N VAL A 277 8.58 16.33 2.54
CA VAL A 277 8.76 16.10 1.09
C VAL A 277 8.54 17.43 0.37
N PRO A 278 9.44 17.84 -0.56
CA PRO A 278 9.30 19.10 -1.29
C PRO A 278 7.98 19.20 -2.07
N ASP A 279 7.32 20.37 -2.00
CA ASP A 279 6.03 20.63 -2.67
C ASP A 279 6.05 20.35 -4.18
N GLU A 280 7.21 20.57 -4.81
CA GLU A 280 7.39 20.30 -6.25
C GLU A 280 7.34 18.81 -6.63
N LEU A 281 7.43 17.92 -5.64
CA LEU A 281 7.29 16.47 -5.84
C LEU A 281 5.86 16.00 -5.55
N VAL A 282 5.08 16.73 -4.75
CA VAL A 282 3.70 16.42 -4.39
C VAL A 282 2.72 16.94 -5.45
#